data_3eefa9426a4a74de2658952f8dab4e43
#
_entry.id   3eefa9426a4a74de2658952f8dab4e43
#
_cell.length_a   1.000
_cell.length_b   1.000
_cell.length_c   1.000
_cell.angle_alpha   90.00
_cell.angle_beta   90.00
_cell.angle_gamma   90.00
#
_symmetry.space_group_name_H-M   'P 1'
#
loop_
_entity.id
_entity.type
_entity.pdbx_description
1 polymer ?
#
loop_
_entity_poly.entity_id
_entity_poly.type
_entity_poly.pdbx_seq_one_letter_code
_entity_poly.pdbx_strand_id
1 'polypeptide(L)'
;MKKLAVLLAFLVTNGSQVSAFDTADLKKFKDTNYCRKCDLSNADLVNGYLKGADLNGANLNSANLKGANLKGANLKHTKLHFAFLWYADLEGATLQGANLKGAKLDFAFLWYADLEEAYLRNADLEGAYLEGVNLKGAYLGFANLNGATLQYADLESANLNSANLNNANLNSANLKGANLKGAVLCNTIMPDGLVIDRGC
;
A
#
# COMPACT_ATOMS: atom_id res chain seq x y z
N MET A 1 24.91 -21.07 -10.87
CA MET A 1 24.56 -19.91 -10.01
C MET A 1 23.41 -20.38 -9.09
N LYS A 2 23.70 -20.56 -7.81
CA LYS A 2 22.78 -21.16 -6.84
C LYS A 2 21.70 -20.12 -6.48
N LYS A 3 20.44 -20.37 -6.84
CA LYS A 3 19.30 -19.65 -6.31
C LYS A 3 19.20 -19.99 -4.83
N LEU A 4 19.40 -18.99 -3.98
CA LEU A 4 19.20 -19.11 -2.54
C LEU A 4 17.70 -19.31 -2.31
N ALA A 5 17.28 -20.52 -2.00
CA ALA A 5 15.91 -20.80 -1.59
C ALA A 5 15.70 -20.15 -0.22
N VAL A 6 14.86 -19.13 -0.18
CA VAL A 6 14.41 -18.55 1.10
C VAL A 6 13.45 -19.56 1.72
N LEU A 7 13.92 -20.24 2.76
CA LEU A 7 13.12 -21.19 3.55
C LEU A 7 12.13 -20.36 4.38
N LEU A 8 10.90 -20.16 3.89
CA LEU A 8 9.81 -19.71 4.74
C LEU A 8 9.29 -20.92 5.52
N ALA A 9 9.59 -20.95 6.83
CA ALA A 9 9.04 -21.93 7.74
C ALA A 9 7.53 -21.67 7.92
N PHE A 10 6.69 -22.60 7.46
CA PHE A 10 5.26 -22.61 7.74
C PHE A 10 4.97 -23.52 8.91
N LEU A 11 4.53 -22.94 10.02
CA LEU A 11 3.81 -23.67 11.07
C LEU A 11 2.37 -23.90 10.57
N VAL A 12 2.08 -25.13 10.17
CA VAL A 12 0.70 -25.59 9.98
C VAL A 12 0.12 -25.81 11.38
N THR A 13 -0.62 -24.84 11.91
CA THR A 13 -1.45 -25.07 13.09
C THR A 13 -2.75 -25.71 12.64
N ASN A 14 -2.98 -26.96 13.07
CA ASN A 14 -4.26 -27.64 12.91
C ASN A 14 -5.35 -26.88 13.68
N GLY A 15 -6.32 -26.32 13.00
CA GLY A 15 -7.48 -25.71 13.63
C GLY A 15 -8.31 -24.87 12.67
N SER A 16 -9.41 -25.43 12.17
CA SER A 16 -10.47 -24.82 11.36
C SER A 16 -10.05 -24.21 10.00
N GLN A 17 -10.43 -24.90 8.94
CA GLN A 17 -10.26 -24.50 7.56
C GLN A 17 -11.00 -23.17 7.27
N VAL A 18 -10.29 -22.07 7.29
CA VAL A 18 -10.59 -20.97 6.40
C VAL A 18 -9.52 -21.04 5.31
N SER A 19 -9.63 -22.03 4.45
CA SER A 19 -8.86 -22.08 3.23
C SER A 19 -9.34 -20.92 2.35
N ALA A 20 -8.49 -19.99 2.13
CA ALA A 20 -8.86 -18.87 1.34
C ALA A 20 -7.87 -18.61 0.19
N PHE A 21 -6.78 -19.32 0.08
CA PHE A 21 -5.89 -19.21 -1.05
C PHE A 21 -5.76 -20.55 -1.81
N ASP A 22 -5.49 -20.47 -3.11
CA ASP A 22 -5.16 -21.66 -3.90
C ASP A 22 -3.73 -22.08 -3.61
N THR A 23 -3.56 -23.30 -3.05
CA THR A 23 -2.24 -23.86 -2.73
C THR A 23 -1.34 -24.04 -3.94
N ALA A 24 -1.92 -24.31 -5.12
CA ALA A 24 -1.19 -24.42 -6.37
C ALA A 24 -0.70 -23.03 -6.83
N ASP A 25 -1.53 -22.02 -6.70
CA ASP A 25 -1.16 -20.62 -6.99
C ASP A 25 -0.04 -20.14 -6.06
N LEU A 26 -0.14 -20.43 -4.76
CA LEU A 26 0.90 -20.07 -3.81
C LEU A 26 2.23 -20.78 -4.12
N LYS A 27 2.18 -22.07 -4.46
CA LYS A 27 3.37 -22.82 -4.86
C LYS A 27 3.99 -22.23 -6.12
N LYS A 28 3.17 -22.01 -7.18
CA LYS A 28 3.60 -21.37 -8.42
C LYS A 28 4.27 -20.03 -8.16
N PHE A 29 3.66 -19.20 -7.31
CA PHE A 29 4.19 -17.90 -6.95
C PHE A 29 5.56 -18.01 -6.27
N LYS A 30 5.71 -18.91 -5.31
CA LYS A 30 6.99 -19.14 -4.61
C LYS A 30 8.09 -19.60 -5.56
N ASP A 31 7.74 -20.46 -6.53
CA ASP A 31 8.72 -21.02 -7.47
C ASP A 31 9.15 -20.02 -8.55
N THR A 32 8.24 -19.12 -8.97
CA THR A 32 8.42 -18.29 -10.16
C THR A 32 8.43 -16.79 -9.92
N ASN A 33 7.98 -16.30 -8.76
CA ASN A 33 7.69 -14.89 -8.46
C ASN A 33 6.66 -14.27 -9.44
N TYR A 34 5.80 -15.11 -10.03
CA TYR A 34 4.85 -14.73 -11.06
C TYR A 34 3.46 -15.33 -10.78
N CYS A 35 2.48 -14.47 -10.53
CA CYS A 35 1.14 -14.90 -10.11
C CYS A 35 0.04 -13.94 -10.57
N ARG A 36 -0.07 -13.73 -11.88
CA ARG A 36 -1.16 -12.90 -12.43
C ARG A 36 -2.51 -13.57 -12.18
N LYS A 37 -3.46 -12.78 -11.64
CA LYS A 37 -4.84 -13.22 -11.36
C LYS A 37 -4.96 -14.43 -10.43
N CYS A 38 -3.88 -14.84 -9.76
CA CYS A 38 -3.90 -15.91 -8.78
C CYS A 38 -4.76 -15.57 -7.56
N ASP A 39 -5.21 -16.59 -6.83
CA ASP A 39 -5.81 -16.42 -5.52
C ASP A 39 -4.78 -16.68 -4.42
N LEU A 40 -4.34 -15.59 -3.80
CA LEU A 40 -3.44 -15.55 -2.65
C LEU A 40 -4.12 -14.89 -1.44
N SER A 41 -5.47 -14.90 -1.41
CA SER A 41 -6.23 -14.30 -0.32
C SER A 41 -5.91 -15.00 1.01
N ASN A 42 -5.71 -14.20 2.06
CA ASN A 42 -5.26 -14.64 3.40
C ASN A 42 -3.90 -15.38 3.42
N ALA A 43 -3.12 -15.38 2.33
CA ALA A 43 -1.80 -16.00 2.33
C ALA A 43 -0.87 -15.33 3.34
N ASP A 44 -0.07 -16.14 4.04
CA ASP A 44 1.02 -15.63 4.89
C ASP A 44 2.29 -15.45 4.04
N LEU A 45 2.64 -14.19 3.81
CA LEU A 45 3.78 -13.72 3.02
C LEU A 45 4.68 -12.78 3.85
N VAL A 46 4.65 -12.92 5.18
CA VAL A 46 5.46 -12.11 6.10
C VAL A 46 6.94 -12.18 5.74
N ASN A 47 7.57 -10.99 5.62
CA ASN A 47 8.97 -10.84 5.23
C ASN A 47 9.32 -11.52 3.89
N GLY A 48 8.33 -11.78 3.03
CA GLY A 48 8.52 -12.42 1.73
C GLY A 48 9.46 -11.62 0.82
N TYR A 49 10.36 -12.29 0.11
CA TYR A 49 11.20 -11.66 -0.90
C TYR A 49 10.46 -11.64 -2.24
N LEU A 50 9.67 -10.60 -2.48
CA LEU A 50 8.76 -10.45 -3.61
C LEU A 50 9.21 -9.32 -4.56
N LYS A 51 10.50 -8.98 -4.52
CA LYS A 51 11.07 -7.91 -5.36
C LYS A 51 10.81 -8.22 -6.83
N GLY A 52 10.22 -7.26 -7.55
CA GLY A 52 9.88 -7.37 -8.96
C GLY A 52 8.81 -8.45 -9.25
N ALA A 53 8.07 -8.91 -8.25
CA ALA A 53 6.99 -9.89 -8.44
C ALA A 53 5.93 -9.39 -9.42
N ASP A 54 5.41 -10.28 -10.27
CA ASP A 54 4.26 -9.96 -11.10
C ASP A 54 2.97 -10.54 -10.51
N LEU A 55 2.25 -9.67 -9.82
CA LEU A 55 1.00 -9.94 -9.11
C LEU A 55 -0.21 -9.25 -9.77
N ASN A 56 -0.08 -8.84 -11.03
CA ASN A 56 -1.14 -8.11 -11.74
C ASN A 56 -2.49 -8.83 -11.64
N GLY A 57 -3.49 -8.13 -11.10
CA GLY A 57 -4.85 -8.63 -10.92
C GLY A 57 -5.00 -9.77 -9.91
N ALA A 58 -3.95 -10.14 -9.15
CA ALA A 58 -4.02 -11.18 -8.13
C ALA A 58 -4.99 -10.80 -7.00
N ASN A 59 -5.55 -11.80 -6.33
CA ASN A 59 -6.34 -11.63 -5.13
C ASN A 59 -5.44 -11.84 -3.89
N LEU A 60 -5.10 -10.76 -3.21
CA LEU A 60 -4.35 -10.69 -1.95
C LEU A 60 -5.20 -10.14 -0.81
N ASN A 61 -6.54 -10.25 -0.91
CA ASN A 61 -7.42 -9.79 0.15
C ASN A 61 -7.04 -10.44 1.48
N SER A 62 -6.90 -9.63 2.53
CA SER A 62 -6.52 -10.07 3.89
C SER A 62 -5.18 -10.83 3.95
N ALA A 63 -4.36 -10.82 2.90
CA ALA A 63 -3.03 -11.44 2.94
C ALA A 63 -2.12 -10.71 3.95
N ASN A 64 -1.25 -11.45 4.59
CA ASN A 64 -0.25 -10.92 5.51
C ASN A 64 1.08 -10.70 4.79
N LEU A 65 1.33 -9.45 4.42
CA LEU A 65 2.52 -8.98 3.70
C LEU A 65 3.44 -8.13 4.62
N LYS A 66 3.29 -8.27 5.94
CA LYS A 66 4.10 -7.51 6.91
C LYS A 66 5.59 -7.66 6.61
N GLY A 67 6.28 -6.53 6.44
CA GLY A 67 7.72 -6.50 6.17
C GLY A 67 8.13 -7.13 4.83
N ALA A 68 7.20 -7.48 3.95
CA ALA A 68 7.53 -8.07 2.66
C ALA A 68 8.30 -7.07 1.77
N ASN A 69 9.29 -7.55 1.04
CA ASN A 69 9.99 -6.77 0.03
C ASN A 69 9.27 -6.90 -1.31
N LEU A 70 8.48 -5.88 -1.65
CA LEU A 70 7.71 -5.74 -2.90
C LEU A 70 8.32 -4.67 -3.82
N LYS A 71 9.57 -4.30 -3.61
CA LYS A 71 10.25 -3.25 -4.39
C LYS A 71 10.14 -3.53 -5.90
N GLY A 72 9.61 -2.56 -6.65
CA GLY A 72 9.41 -2.66 -8.09
C GLY A 72 8.41 -3.74 -8.52
N ALA A 73 7.59 -4.29 -7.63
CA ALA A 73 6.58 -5.29 -7.97
C ALA A 73 5.45 -4.70 -8.84
N ASN A 74 4.88 -5.51 -9.71
CA ASN A 74 3.70 -5.17 -10.48
C ASN A 74 2.43 -5.64 -9.75
N LEU A 75 1.76 -4.71 -9.09
CA LEU A 75 0.53 -4.89 -8.32
C LEU A 75 -0.69 -4.20 -8.99
N LYS A 76 -0.64 -3.94 -10.30
CA LYS A 76 -1.75 -3.30 -11.00
C LYS A 76 -3.04 -4.10 -10.84
N HIS A 77 -4.13 -3.39 -10.53
CA HIS A 77 -5.46 -3.96 -10.35
C HIS A 77 -5.54 -5.11 -9.33
N THR A 78 -4.53 -5.26 -8.46
CA THR A 78 -4.49 -6.27 -7.41
C THR A 78 -5.55 -5.98 -6.35
N LYS A 79 -6.20 -7.03 -5.85
CA LYS A 79 -7.12 -6.91 -4.72
C LYS A 79 -6.34 -7.07 -3.42
N LEU A 80 -6.24 -6.00 -2.64
CA LEU A 80 -5.51 -5.91 -1.36
C LEU A 80 -6.42 -5.45 -0.21
N HIS A 81 -7.73 -5.68 -0.35
CA HIS A 81 -8.70 -5.27 0.64
C HIS A 81 -8.39 -5.89 2.00
N PHE A 82 -8.23 -5.06 3.03
CA PHE A 82 -7.80 -5.46 4.38
C PHE A 82 -6.46 -6.21 4.47
N ALA A 83 -5.60 -6.14 3.46
CA ALA A 83 -4.27 -6.73 3.54
C ALA A 83 -3.41 -6.03 4.60
N PHE A 84 -2.46 -6.77 5.17
CA PHE A 84 -1.52 -6.28 6.16
C PHE A 84 -0.16 -6.03 5.50
N LEU A 85 0.20 -4.75 5.32
CA LEU A 85 1.40 -4.28 4.62
C LEU A 85 2.31 -3.44 5.55
N TRP A 86 2.18 -3.60 6.87
CA TRP A 86 3.02 -2.87 7.82
C TRP A 86 4.49 -3.08 7.52
N TYR A 87 5.26 -1.99 7.43
CA TYR A 87 6.69 -2.02 7.13
C TYR A 87 7.05 -2.70 5.81
N ALA A 88 6.10 -2.96 4.91
CA ALA A 88 6.40 -3.51 3.60
C ALA A 88 7.19 -2.52 2.75
N ASP A 89 8.14 -3.00 1.97
CA ASP A 89 8.91 -2.21 1.02
C ASP A 89 8.27 -2.27 -0.37
N LEU A 90 7.56 -1.20 -0.73
CA LEU A 90 6.84 -1.00 -1.99
C LEU A 90 7.53 0.06 -2.88
N GLU A 91 8.82 0.39 -2.61
CA GLU A 91 9.54 1.40 -3.39
C GLU A 91 9.46 1.10 -4.89
N GLY A 92 9.00 2.08 -5.67
CA GLY A 92 8.86 1.97 -7.11
C GLY A 92 7.87 0.89 -7.58
N ALA A 93 7.06 0.30 -6.69
CA ALA A 93 6.03 -0.66 -7.09
C ALA A 93 4.92 0.01 -7.89
N THR A 94 4.26 -0.75 -8.78
CA THR A 94 3.14 -0.26 -9.58
C THR A 94 1.83 -0.82 -9.04
N LEU A 95 0.97 0.06 -8.47
CA LEU A 95 -0.31 -0.27 -7.84
C LEU A 95 -1.50 0.44 -8.53
N GLN A 96 -1.35 0.81 -9.80
CA GLN A 96 -2.41 1.51 -10.55
C GLN A 96 -3.72 0.75 -10.48
N GLY A 97 -4.81 1.43 -10.06
CA GLY A 97 -6.12 0.84 -9.91
C GLY A 97 -6.21 -0.31 -8.89
N ALA A 98 -5.21 -0.51 -8.04
CA ALA A 98 -5.25 -1.53 -7.00
C ALA A 98 -6.30 -1.20 -5.92
N ASN A 99 -6.95 -2.23 -5.35
CA ASN A 99 -7.91 -2.05 -4.29
C ASN A 99 -7.28 -2.31 -2.91
N LEU A 100 -6.90 -1.24 -2.25
CA LEU A 100 -6.29 -1.19 -0.92
C LEU A 100 -7.27 -0.74 0.18
N LYS A 101 -8.58 -0.83 -0.08
CA LYS A 101 -9.58 -0.38 0.89
C LYS A 101 -9.41 -1.08 2.24
N GLY A 102 -9.22 -0.28 3.31
CA GLY A 102 -9.02 -0.78 4.66
C GLY A 102 -7.69 -1.53 4.87
N ALA A 103 -6.77 -1.51 3.92
CA ALA A 103 -5.45 -2.11 4.08
C ALA A 103 -4.63 -1.37 5.16
N LYS A 104 -3.73 -2.10 5.80
CA LYS A 104 -2.82 -1.61 6.83
C LYS A 104 -1.43 -1.38 6.24
N LEU A 105 -1.09 -0.12 6.01
CA LEU A 105 0.16 0.33 5.38
C LEU A 105 1.01 1.17 6.36
N ASP A 106 0.78 1.02 7.65
CA ASP A 106 1.47 1.77 8.69
C ASP A 106 2.98 1.60 8.52
N PHE A 107 3.71 2.71 8.44
CA PHE A 107 5.16 2.74 8.26
C PHE A 107 5.68 1.99 7.01
N ALA A 108 4.83 1.74 6.01
CA ALA A 108 5.25 1.14 4.75
C ALA A 108 6.10 2.12 3.93
N PHE A 109 7.02 1.58 3.14
CA PHE A 109 7.90 2.34 2.26
C PHE A 109 7.30 2.36 0.84
N LEU A 110 6.76 3.50 0.42
CA LEU A 110 6.08 3.70 -0.87
C LEU A 110 6.78 4.76 -1.73
N TRP A 111 8.07 5.02 -1.48
CA TRP A 111 8.82 6.01 -2.27
C TRP A 111 8.68 5.72 -3.76
N TYR A 112 8.28 6.74 -4.53
CA TYR A 112 8.15 6.68 -5.99
C TYR A 112 7.21 5.57 -6.51
N ALA A 113 6.38 4.99 -5.64
CA ALA A 113 5.37 4.03 -6.07
C ALA A 113 4.27 4.70 -6.90
N ASP A 114 3.67 3.93 -7.80
CA ASP A 114 2.59 4.41 -8.66
C ASP A 114 1.25 3.85 -8.19
N LEU A 115 0.45 4.71 -7.53
CA LEU A 115 -0.89 4.43 -7.00
C LEU A 115 -1.97 5.22 -7.76
N GLU A 116 -1.73 5.57 -9.02
CA GLU A 116 -2.73 6.27 -9.82
C GLU A 116 -4.07 5.53 -9.80
N GLU A 117 -5.16 6.25 -9.52
CA GLU A 117 -6.52 5.72 -9.40
C GLU A 117 -6.70 4.56 -8.40
N ALA A 118 -5.76 4.35 -7.48
CA ALA A 118 -5.87 3.30 -6.47
C ALA A 118 -6.98 3.60 -5.44
N TYR A 119 -7.62 2.56 -4.92
CA TYR A 119 -8.69 2.66 -3.93
C TYR A 119 -8.13 2.46 -2.52
N LEU A 120 -7.91 3.57 -1.80
CA LEU A 120 -7.31 3.63 -0.45
C LEU A 120 -8.32 4.06 0.63
N ARG A 121 -9.61 3.99 0.35
CA ARG A 121 -10.62 4.39 1.34
C ARG A 121 -10.47 3.60 2.64
N ASN A 122 -10.44 4.32 3.79
CA ASN A 122 -10.22 3.75 5.12
C ASN A 122 -8.87 3.00 5.27
N ALA A 123 -7.93 3.15 4.35
CA ALA A 123 -6.60 2.58 4.52
C ALA A 123 -5.86 3.29 5.66
N ASP A 124 -5.00 2.56 6.35
CA ASP A 124 -4.13 3.08 7.39
C ASP A 124 -2.72 3.27 6.81
N LEU A 125 -2.31 4.53 6.70
CA LEU A 125 -1.02 4.97 6.15
C LEU A 125 -0.26 5.77 7.20
N GLU A 126 -0.55 5.54 8.50
CA GLU A 126 0.13 6.26 9.58
C GLU A 126 1.64 6.10 9.47
N GLY A 127 2.36 7.23 9.48
CA GLY A 127 3.81 7.24 9.37
C GLY A 127 4.38 6.65 8.07
N ALA A 128 3.55 6.38 7.06
CA ALA A 128 4.02 5.82 5.80
C ALA A 128 4.94 6.79 5.04
N TYR A 129 5.91 6.24 4.33
CA TYR A 129 6.89 6.98 3.53
C TYR A 129 6.41 7.06 2.07
N LEU A 130 5.82 8.21 1.69
CA LEU A 130 5.13 8.45 0.41
C LEU A 130 5.84 9.53 -0.44
N GLU A 131 7.12 9.78 -0.21
CA GLU A 131 7.87 10.77 -0.98
C GLU A 131 7.88 10.45 -2.48
N GLY A 132 7.50 11.42 -3.31
CA GLY A 132 7.44 11.29 -4.77
C GLY A 132 6.44 10.27 -5.30
N VAL A 133 5.51 9.81 -4.46
CA VAL A 133 4.45 8.86 -4.86
C VAL A 133 3.50 9.48 -5.89
N ASN A 134 3.06 8.70 -6.88
CA ASN A 134 1.96 9.08 -7.77
C ASN A 134 0.63 8.60 -7.16
N LEU A 135 -0.20 9.53 -6.68
CA LEU A 135 -1.55 9.31 -6.15
C LEU A 135 -2.61 10.03 -7.00
N LYS A 136 -2.30 10.34 -8.25
CA LYS A 136 -3.21 11.05 -9.14
C LYS A 136 -4.55 10.31 -9.26
N GLY A 137 -5.64 11.03 -8.99
CA GLY A 137 -6.99 10.46 -9.03
C GLY A 137 -7.28 9.39 -7.97
N ALA A 138 -6.38 9.11 -7.03
CA ALA A 138 -6.58 8.08 -6.01
C ALA A 138 -7.71 8.41 -5.03
N TYR A 139 -8.36 7.37 -4.48
CA TYR A 139 -9.50 7.48 -3.56
C TYR A 139 -9.06 7.26 -2.11
N LEU A 140 -8.66 8.32 -1.42
CA LEU A 140 -8.12 8.34 -0.04
C LEU A 140 -9.17 8.76 1.02
N GLY A 141 -10.46 8.74 0.69
CA GLY A 141 -11.49 9.14 1.63
C GLY A 141 -11.41 8.38 2.96
N PHE A 142 -11.39 9.12 4.10
CA PHE A 142 -11.25 8.55 5.46
C PHE A 142 -9.95 7.77 5.68
N ALA A 143 -8.92 7.90 4.84
CA ALA A 143 -7.62 7.29 5.10
C ALA A 143 -6.92 7.97 6.28
N ASN A 144 -6.16 7.21 7.04
CA ASN A 144 -5.27 7.72 8.08
C ASN A 144 -3.87 7.97 7.49
N LEU A 145 -3.51 9.24 7.33
CA LEU A 145 -2.21 9.70 6.84
C LEU A 145 -1.45 10.46 7.94
N ASN A 146 -1.80 10.22 9.22
CA ASN A 146 -1.14 10.89 10.34
C ASN A 146 0.36 10.66 10.30
N GLY A 147 1.14 11.73 10.30
CA GLY A 147 2.61 11.66 10.27
C GLY A 147 3.22 11.13 8.98
N ALA A 148 2.43 10.92 7.92
CA ALA A 148 2.96 10.43 6.63
C ALA A 148 3.84 11.48 5.94
N THR A 149 4.88 11.02 5.22
CA THR A 149 5.75 11.87 4.41
C THR A 149 5.28 11.86 2.95
N LEU A 150 4.76 12.98 2.46
CA LEU A 150 4.17 13.14 1.12
C LEU A 150 4.89 14.22 0.30
N GLN A 151 6.16 14.51 0.62
CA GLN A 151 6.93 15.50 -0.14
C GLN A 151 6.99 15.08 -1.61
N TYR A 152 6.81 16.05 -2.50
CA TYR A 152 6.83 15.84 -3.95
C TYR A 152 5.79 14.84 -4.49
N ALA A 153 4.83 14.41 -3.67
CA ALA A 153 3.76 13.50 -4.11
C ALA A 153 2.85 14.17 -5.16
N ASP A 154 2.40 13.42 -6.15
CA ASP A 154 1.37 13.86 -7.06
C ASP A 154 -0.01 13.41 -6.58
N LEU A 155 -0.79 14.35 -6.04
CA LEU A 155 -2.15 14.18 -5.55
C LEU A 155 -3.17 14.88 -6.47
N GLU A 156 -2.81 15.17 -7.74
CA GLU A 156 -3.72 15.81 -8.68
C GLU A 156 -5.05 15.05 -8.75
N SER A 157 -6.15 15.77 -8.52
CA SER A 157 -7.52 15.22 -8.54
C SER A 157 -7.79 14.09 -7.53
N ALA A 158 -6.90 13.83 -6.56
CA ALA A 158 -7.12 12.82 -5.53
C ALA A 158 -8.28 13.18 -4.60
N ASN A 159 -9.00 12.19 -4.12
CA ASN A 159 -10.10 12.37 -3.17
C ASN A 159 -9.63 12.07 -1.75
N LEU A 160 -9.35 13.10 -0.96
CA LEU A 160 -8.92 13.06 0.44
C LEU A 160 -10.04 13.47 1.40
N ASN A 161 -11.31 13.35 1.00
CA ASN A 161 -12.41 13.77 1.87
C ASN A 161 -12.36 13.04 3.22
N SER A 162 -12.43 13.80 4.30
CA SER A 162 -12.38 13.29 5.68
C SER A 162 -11.12 12.45 5.99
N ALA A 163 -10.03 12.58 5.23
CA ALA A 163 -8.76 11.94 5.54
C ALA A 163 -8.10 12.62 6.76
N ASN A 164 -7.38 11.86 7.55
CA ASN A 164 -6.56 12.38 8.64
C ASN A 164 -5.13 12.66 8.13
N LEU A 165 -4.78 13.93 7.99
CA LEU A 165 -3.46 14.42 7.56
C LEU A 165 -2.68 15.08 8.70
N ASN A 166 -3.08 14.85 9.96
CA ASN A 166 -2.37 15.44 11.10
C ASN A 166 -0.88 15.09 11.02
N ASN A 167 -0.04 16.08 11.31
CA ASN A 167 1.43 15.93 11.27
C ASN A 167 2.00 15.47 9.91
N ALA A 168 1.20 15.38 8.86
CA ALA A 168 1.69 14.98 7.54
C ALA A 168 2.56 16.06 6.90
N ASN A 169 3.50 15.66 6.06
CA ASN A 169 4.35 16.56 5.31
C ASN A 169 4.03 16.51 3.81
N LEU A 170 3.35 17.54 3.30
CA LEU A 170 2.97 17.72 1.90
C LEU A 170 3.87 18.74 1.17
N ASN A 171 5.04 19.07 1.72
CA ASN A 171 5.91 20.07 1.09
C ASN A 171 6.17 19.73 -0.38
N SER A 172 5.97 20.70 -1.27
CA SER A 172 6.12 20.54 -2.72
C SER A 172 5.20 19.48 -3.38
N ALA A 173 4.17 18.99 -2.70
CA ALA A 173 3.18 18.09 -3.30
C ALA A 173 2.25 18.81 -4.27
N ASN A 174 1.78 18.14 -5.31
CA ASN A 174 0.78 18.65 -6.25
C ASN A 174 -0.64 18.32 -5.75
N LEU A 175 -1.35 19.29 -5.23
CA LEU A 175 -2.75 19.18 -4.77
C LEU A 175 -3.77 19.76 -5.77
N LYS A 176 -3.41 19.97 -7.04
CA LYS A 176 -4.31 20.56 -8.04
C LYS A 176 -5.58 19.73 -8.20
N GLY A 177 -6.73 20.33 -7.91
CA GLY A 177 -8.03 19.65 -8.01
C GLY A 177 -8.28 18.58 -6.94
N ALA A 178 -7.40 18.41 -5.96
CA ALA A 178 -7.61 17.48 -4.86
C ALA A 178 -8.79 17.91 -3.97
N ASN A 179 -9.59 16.94 -3.52
CA ASN A 179 -10.72 17.17 -2.62
C ASN A 179 -10.32 16.93 -1.16
N LEU A 180 -10.08 18.00 -0.41
CA LEU A 180 -9.72 17.98 1.02
C LEU A 180 -10.94 18.26 1.94
N LYS A 181 -12.17 18.16 1.44
CA LYS A 181 -13.36 18.48 2.24
C LYS A 181 -13.43 17.62 3.50
N GLY A 182 -13.44 18.26 4.66
CA GLY A 182 -13.50 17.59 5.96
C GLY A 182 -12.20 16.88 6.37
N ALA A 183 -11.12 17.02 5.62
CA ALA A 183 -9.81 16.50 6.04
C ALA A 183 -9.33 17.24 7.32
N VAL A 184 -8.66 16.49 8.20
CA VAL A 184 -8.03 17.04 9.41
C VAL A 184 -6.58 17.34 9.11
N LEU A 185 -6.16 18.60 9.38
CA LEU A 185 -4.88 19.16 8.94
C LEU A 185 -4.06 19.74 10.11
N CYS A 186 -4.24 19.22 11.33
CA CYS A 186 -3.51 19.71 12.48
C CYS A 186 -2.00 19.49 12.30
N ASN A 187 -1.21 20.54 12.45
CA ASN A 187 0.24 20.52 12.32
C ASN A 187 0.73 19.93 10.97
N THR A 188 -0.04 20.13 9.89
CA THR A 188 0.27 19.65 8.54
C THR A 188 1.12 20.67 7.80
N ILE A 189 2.22 20.21 7.19
CA ILE A 189 3.05 21.05 6.30
C ILE A 189 2.42 21.00 4.90
N MET A 190 1.98 22.15 4.38
CA MET A 190 1.35 22.29 3.08
C MET A 190 2.38 22.40 1.94
N PRO A 191 1.95 22.34 0.65
CA PRO A 191 2.88 22.37 -0.48
C PRO A 191 3.81 23.59 -0.56
N ASP A 192 3.39 24.72 -0.03
CA ASP A 192 4.17 25.96 0.06
C ASP A 192 5.11 26.03 1.29
N GLY A 193 5.16 24.95 2.07
CA GLY A 193 5.97 24.86 3.29
C GLY A 193 5.32 25.45 4.54
N LEU A 194 4.12 26.05 4.43
CA LEU A 194 3.42 26.60 5.60
C LEU A 194 2.79 25.48 6.42
N VAL A 195 2.84 25.64 7.75
CA VAL A 195 2.18 24.71 8.67
C VAL A 195 0.75 25.19 8.93
N ILE A 196 -0.22 24.30 8.72
CA ILE A 196 -1.60 24.54 9.13
C ILE A 196 -1.80 24.00 10.55
N ASP A 197 -2.17 24.89 11.45
CA ASP A 197 -2.51 24.58 12.85
C ASP A 197 -4.03 24.76 13.10
N ARG A 198 -4.84 24.25 12.18
CA ARG A 198 -6.30 24.32 12.26
C ARG A 198 -6.88 22.92 12.42
N GLY A 199 -7.77 22.76 13.39
CA GLY A 199 -8.47 21.49 13.61
C GLY A 199 -7.79 20.59 14.63
N CYS A 200 -6.84 21.14 15.42
CA CYS A 200 -6.34 20.47 16.64
C CYS A 200 -7.42 20.54 17.74
#